data_d8eb61024d7967b861c58702024301c4
#
_entry.id   d8eb61024d7967b861c58702024301c4
#
_cell.length_a   1.000
_cell.length_b   1.000
_cell.length_c   1.000
_cell.angle_alpha   90.00
_cell.angle_beta   90.00
_cell.angle_gamma   90.00
#
_symmetry.space_group_name_H-M   'P 1'
#
loop_
_entity.id
_entity.type
_entity.pdbx_description
1 polymer ?
#
loop_
_entity_poly.entity_id
_entity_poly.type
_entity_poly.pdbx_seq_one_letter_code
_entity_poly.pdbx_strand_id
1 'polypeptide(L)'
;NNLGEDADGDGVTIVQVGNTWVFDPDDQNYIDDDGNGYIDDFIGWDCSSISGGSDNNPVPPSGVSSGGTWAHGTHVAGLLAATTNNATGIASAAYNCSIMAVKVSTSEQDYPYITHGYDGILYAAKAGFNAGQSTIINNSWGGMGYSQYEQSTINIAHEDYNAIVLAAGGNGDTDGWGEIEQSHYPSSYNNVISVCPIGSNDQWNHWGTYHASIDLASPGENIRSTKIGTGYATWDGSSMATPIVGSVIGLMKSFNPSWNQDQLITMVLGTADPVIYDVNTEGYLQGKLGKGRIDALAAVTTELFPLLEFIDIDIVIVDDSNEEINQGETVELRTILFNHPEWGVGFNIEGTLILPE
;
A
#
# COMPACT_ATOMS: atom_id res chain seq x y z
N ASN A 1 13.55 14.46 -3.32
CA ASN A 1 14.44 14.80 -4.44
C ASN A 1 14.62 13.56 -5.31
N ASN A 2 14.32 13.68 -6.60
CA ASN A 2 14.72 12.70 -7.60
C ASN A 2 16.15 13.08 -8.07
N LEU A 3 17.16 12.44 -7.49
CA LEU A 3 18.56 12.68 -7.86
C LEU A 3 18.95 12.09 -9.21
N GLY A 4 18.05 11.37 -9.88
CA GLY A 4 18.21 10.97 -11.26
C GLY A 4 18.13 12.16 -12.23
N GLU A 5 17.43 13.22 -11.82
CA GLU A 5 17.27 14.48 -12.54
C GLU A 5 18.29 15.58 -12.12
N ASP A 6 19.34 15.22 -11.39
CA ASP A 6 20.45 16.10 -10.99
C ASP A 6 21.42 16.25 -12.17
N ALA A 7 21.19 17.26 -13.00
CA ALA A 7 21.89 17.47 -14.26
C ALA A 7 23.29 18.05 -14.07
N ASP A 8 23.52 18.87 -13.05
CA ASP A 8 24.82 19.47 -12.77
C ASP A 8 25.69 18.64 -11.81
N GLY A 9 25.10 17.63 -11.15
CA GLY A 9 25.80 16.66 -10.32
C GLY A 9 26.18 17.17 -8.93
N ASP A 10 25.52 18.20 -8.45
CA ASP A 10 25.79 18.77 -7.12
C ASP A 10 25.05 18.04 -5.98
N GLY A 11 24.14 17.13 -6.31
CA GLY A 11 23.37 16.30 -5.36
C GLY A 11 22.12 16.94 -4.81
N VAL A 12 21.64 18.03 -5.45
CA VAL A 12 20.48 18.81 -5.01
C VAL A 12 19.61 19.15 -6.21
N THR A 13 18.34 18.75 -6.21
CA THR A 13 17.37 19.12 -7.26
C THR A 13 16.31 20.13 -6.77
N ILE A 14 16.36 20.50 -5.48
CA ILE A 14 15.45 21.47 -4.85
C ILE A 14 16.25 22.37 -3.93
N VAL A 15 16.21 23.66 -4.14
CA VAL A 15 16.93 24.66 -3.36
C VAL A 15 15.99 25.58 -2.59
N GLN A 16 16.46 26.15 -1.50
CA GLN A 16 15.71 27.12 -0.72
C GLN A 16 16.11 28.55 -1.10
N VAL A 17 15.17 29.30 -1.66
CA VAL A 17 15.33 30.70 -1.97
C VAL A 17 14.50 31.54 -0.99
N GLY A 18 15.13 32.15 0.00
CA GLY A 18 14.44 32.84 1.09
C GLY A 18 13.67 31.83 1.98
N ASN A 19 12.35 31.93 1.99
CA ASN A 19 11.46 30.98 2.71
C ASN A 19 10.71 30.04 1.76
N THR A 20 11.07 29.99 0.49
CA THR A 20 10.39 29.18 -0.53
C THR A 20 11.34 28.13 -1.06
N TRP A 21 10.85 26.91 -1.20
CA TRP A 21 11.53 25.84 -1.92
C TRP A 21 11.19 25.96 -3.41
N VAL A 22 12.19 25.88 -4.25
CA VAL A 22 12.08 25.91 -5.72
C VAL A 22 12.93 24.81 -6.32
N PHE A 23 12.63 24.39 -7.54
CA PHE A 23 13.51 23.50 -8.29
C PHE A 23 14.85 24.16 -8.52
N ASP A 24 15.92 23.37 -8.54
CA ASP A 24 17.23 23.91 -8.85
C ASP A 24 17.22 24.42 -10.30
N PRO A 25 17.53 25.70 -10.56
CA PRO A 25 17.52 26.24 -11.92
C PRO A 25 18.58 25.62 -12.83
N ASP A 26 19.67 25.10 -12.27
CA ASP A 26 20.76 24.52 -13.03
C ASP A 26 20.45 23.06 -13.45
N ASP A 27 19.50 22.41 -12.78
CA ASP A 27 18.96 21.11 -13.16
C ASP A 27 17.80 21.18 -14.15
N GLN A 28 17.02 22.25 -14.14
CA GLN A 28 15.85 22.42 -15.00
C GLN A 28 16.24 22.58 -16.47
N ASN A 29 16.52 21.46 -17.13
CA ASN A 29 17.11 21.44 -18.48
C ASN A 29 16.14 20.93 -19.56
N TYR A 30 14.91 20.50 -19.20
CA TYR A 30 13.90 19.93 -20.09
C TYR A 30 14.33 18.60 -20.74
N ILE A 31 15.17 17.83 -20.06
CA ILE A 31 15.62 16.51 -20.46
C ILE A 31 15.16 15.53 -19.37
N ASP A 32 14.82 14.33 -19.76
CA ASP A 32 14.60 13.19 -18.88
C ASP A 32 15.99 12.55 -18.61
N ASP A 33 16.65 13.03 -17.56
CA ASP A 33 18.05 12.66 -17.29
C ASP A 33 18.16 11.23 -16.70
N ASP A 34 17.13 10.74 -16.03
CA ASP A 34 17.11 9.38 -15.45
C ASP A 34 16.51 8.33 -16.39
N GLY A 35 15.93 8.74 -17.53
CA GLY A 35 15.39 7.87 -18.56
C GLY A 35 14.09 7.15 -18.15
N ASN A 36 13.35 7.68 -17.17
CA ASN A 36 12.10 7.11 -16.70
C ASN A 36 10.88 7.44 -17.59
N GLY A 37 11.03 8.37 -18.54
CA GLY A 37 10.00 8.86 -19.45
C GLY A 37 9.30 10.13 -18.99
N TYR A 38 9.79 10.81 -17.93
CA TYR A 38 9.21 12.00 -17.32
C TYR A 38 10.29 13.06 -17.11
N ILE A 39 10.11 14.20 -17.76
CA ILE A 39 11.11 15.29 -17.82
C ILE A 39 11.10 16.09 -16.52
N ASP A 40 12.28 16.32 -15.93
CA ASP A 40 12.48 17.15 -14.74
C ASP A 40 11.53 16.77 -13.57
N ASP A 41 11.27 15.49 -13.31
CA ASP A 41 10.30 15.04 -12.27
C ASP A 41 10.90 15.04 -10.85
N PHE A 42 11.46 16.17 -10.44
CA PHE A 42 12.25 16.37 -9.21
C PHE A 42 11.58 15.92 -7.90
N ILE A 43 10.27 16.08 -7.78
CA ILE A 43 9.50 15.77 -6.56
C ILE A 43 8.32 14.83 -6.79
N GLY A 44 8.07 14.48 -8.05
CA GLY A 44 6.94 13.71 -8.51
C GLY A 44 6.30 14.32 -9.75
N TRP A 45 5.08 13.90 -10.07
CA TRP A 45 4.45 14.16 -11.35
C TRP A 45 2.98 14.56 -11.24
N ASP A 46 2.54 15.50 -12.05
CA ASP A 46 1.13 15.77 -12.33
C ASP A 46 0.68 14.99 -13.56
N CYS A 47 -0.04 13.88 -13.33
CA CYS A 47 -0.63 13.06 -14.38
C CYS A 47 -1.86 13.73 -15.00
N SER A 48 -2.38 14.79 -14.39
CA SER A 48 -3.57 15.48 -14.85
C SER A 48 -3.24 16.55 -15.87
N SER A 49 -4.05 16.69 -16.91
CA SER A 49 -3.85 17.67 -17.96
C SER A 49 -4.95 18.74 -17.96
N ILE A 50 -4.94 19.64 -16.98
CA ILE A 50 -5.97 20.70 -16.95
C ILE A 50 -5.70 21.79 -17.99
N SER A 51 -4.46 22.12 -18.26
CA SER A 51 -4.14 23.28 -19.10
C SER A 51 -2.86 23.20 -19.92
N GLY A 52 -2.39 22.01 -20.23
CA GLY A 52 -1.15 21.91 -21.01
C GLY A 52 -0.53 20.53 -21.13
N GLY A 53 -1.14 19.52 -20.56
CA GLY A 53 -0.58 18.17 -20.46
C GLY A 53 -0.04 17.88 -19.06
N SER A 54 0.38 16.64 -18.85
CA SER A 54 1.09 16.23 -17.63
C SER A 54 2.40 17.01 -17.50
N ASP A 55 2.78 17.34 -16.27
CA ASP A 55 4.02 18.09 -15.98
C ASP A 55 4.65 17.68 -14.64
N ASN A 56 5.79 18.25 -14.32
CA ASN A 56 6.57 17.97 -13.12
C ASN A 56 6.09 18.72 -11.86
N ASN A 57 4.90 19.29 -11.87
CA ASN A 57 4.39 20.10 -10.77
C ASN A 57 3.15 19.45 -10.09
N PRO A 58 3.33 18.53 -9.14
CA PRO A 58 2.23 17.87 -8.44
C PRO A 58 1.54 18.73 -7.38
N VAL A 59 1.84 20.00 -7.30
CA VAL A 59 1.28 20.92 -6.29
C VAL A 59 -0.22 21.11 -6.51
N PRO A 60 -1.05 21.16 -5.44
CA PRO A 60 -2.46 21.49 -5.57
C PRO A 60 -2.69 22.85 -6.23
N PRO A 61 -3.83 23.06 -6.91
CA PRO A 61 -4.15 24.35 -7.54
C PRO A 61 -4.07 25.53 -6.55
N SER A 62 -3.70 26.70 -7.05
CA SER A 62 -3.63 27.90 -6.22
C SER A 62 -5.03 28.33 -5.72
N GLY A 63 -5.11 28.80 -4.48
CA GLY A 63 -6.36 29.33 -3.91
C GLY A 63 -7.31 28.29 -3.33
N VAL A 64 -6.97 26.99 -3.37
CA VAL A 64 -7.78 25.94 -2.71
C VAL A 64 -7.71 26.04 -1.19
N SER A 65 -8.74 25.54 -0.51
CA SER A 65 -8.81 25.55 0.96
C SER A 65 -7.70 24.68 1.57
N SER A 66 -7.01 25.21 2.57
CA SER A 66 -5.97 24.47 3.29
C SER A 66 -6.47 23.26 4.10
N GLY A 67 -7.76 23.13 4.30
CA GLY A 67 -8.44 22.01 4.96
C GLY A 67 -9.51 21.36 4.09
N GLY A 68 -9.60 21.76 2.81
CA GLY A 68 -10.52 21.18 1.83
C GLY A 68 -10.01 19.87 1.25
N THR A 69 -10.73 19.33 0.28
CA THR A 69 -10.44 18.01 -0.32
C THR A 69 -9.04 17.94 -0.95
N TRP A 70 -8.53 19.04 -1.50
CA TRP A 70 -7.15 19.11 -2.00
C TRP A 70 -6.08 18.91 -0.92
N ALA A 71 -6.39 19.17 0.35
CA ALA A 71 -5.49 18.88 1.46
C ALA A 71 -5.38 17.40 1.80
N HIS A 72 -6.24 16.55 1.21
CA HIS A 72 -6.29 15.11 1.48
C HIS A 72 -4.94 14.43 1.19
N GLY A 73 -4.35 14.67 0.02
CA GLY A 73 -3.04 14.11 -0.33
C GLY A 73 -1.93 14.55 0.63
N THR A 74 -1.94 15.83 1.07
CA THR A 74 -0.99 16.34 2.07
C THR A 74 -1.18 15.65 3.43
N HIS A 75 -2.42 15.39 3.83
CA HIS A 75 -2.72 14.68 5.07
C HIS A 75 -2.23 13.22 5.02
N VAL A 76 -2.52 12.53 3.93
CA VAL A 76 -2.07 11.16 3.66
C VAL A 76 -0.54 11.07 3.64
N ALA A 77 0.14 11.99 2.95
CA ALA A 77 1.60 12.04 2.90
C ALA A 77 2.24 12.21 4.29
N GLY A 78 1.63 13.02 5.16
CA GLY A 78 2.09 13.18 6.54
C GLY A 78 2.00 11.88 7.35
N LEU A 79 0.95 11.07 7.14
CA LEU A 79 0.83 9.76 7.80
C LEU A 79 1.84 8.76 7.24
N LEU A 80 2.06 8.79 5.92
CA LEU A 80 2.96 7.87 5.25
C LEU A 80 4.42 8.09 5.65
N ALA A 81 4.92 9.35 5.63
CA ALA A 81 6.34 9.62 5.81
C ALA A 81 6.66 11.03 6.38
N ALA A 82 5.90 11.50 7.39
CA ALA A 82 6.29 12.73 8.09
C ALA A 82 7.67 12.56 8.72
N THR A 83 8.50 13.59 8.60
CA THR A 83 9.83 13.64 9.20
C THR A 83 9.76 13.41 10.71
N THR A 84 10.55 12.47 11.21
CA THR A 84 10.62 12.12 12.61
C THR A 84 11.81 12.80 13.30
N ASN A 85 11.81 12.79 14.63
CA ASN A 85 12.91 13.28 15.47
C ASN A 85 13.34 14.75 15.22
N ASN A 86 12.41 15.59 14.76
CA ASN A 86 12.63 17.00 14.47
C ASN A 86 11.97 17.94 15.51
N ALA A 87 11.41 17.39 16.60
CA ALA A 87 10.69 18.11 17.65
C ALA A 87 9.52 18.97 17.13
N THR A 88 8.95 18.64 15.99
CA THR A 88 7.87 19.40 15.35
C THR A 88 6.76 18.47 14.86
N GLY A 89 5.53 18.79 15.23
CA GLY A 89 4.31 18.25 14.65
C GLY A 89 4.04 16.78 14.92
N ILE A 90 3.98 15.99 13.87
CA ILE A 90 3.69 14.55 13.90
C ILE A 90 4.92 13.75 13.46
N ALA A 91 4.89 12.45 13.70
CA ALA A 91 5.88 11.49 13.22
C ALA A 91 5.19 10.36 12.48
N SER A 92 5.82 9.84 11.44
CA SER A 92 5.43 8.62 10.75
C SER A 92 6.27 7.44 11.25
N ALA A 93 5.77 6.21 11.06
CA ALA A 93 6.57 5.00 11.26
C ALA A 93 7.65 4.84 10.18
N ALA A 94 7.44 5.36 8.97
CA ALA A 94 8.41 5.32 7.87
C ALA A 94 9.57 6.29 8.11
N TYR A 95 10.41 5.94 9.05
CA TYR A 95 11.61 6.69 9.38
C TYR A 95 12.55 6.74 8.17
N ASN A 96 12.93 7.95 7.77
CA ASN A 96 13.90 8.18 6.68
C ASN A 96 13.46 7.71 5.29
N CYS A 97 12.13 7.65 5.02
CA CYS A 97 11.60 7.42 3.69
C CYS A 97 11.39 8.74 2.93
N SER A 98 11.63 8.72 1.62
CA SER A 98 11.32 9.84 0.72
C SER A 98 9.88 9.76 0.23
N ILE A 99 9.27 10.92 -0.02
CA ILE A 99 7.94 11.03 -0.62
C ILE A 99 8.07 11.42 -2.09
N MET A 100 7.38 10.69 -2.95
CA MET A 100 7.11 11.05 -4.33
C MET A 100 5.65 11.52 -4.40
N ALA A 101 5.42 12.77 -4.77
CA ALA A 101 4.07 13.33 -4.89
C ALA A 101 3.49 13.05 -6.28
N VAL A 102 2.27 12.50 -6.33
CA VAL A 102 1.61 12.21 -7.62
C VAL A 102 0.23 12.84 -7.62
N LYS A 103 0.03 13.83 -8.51
CA LYS A 103 -1.26 14.47 -8.70
C LYS A 103 -2.04 13.76 -9.78
N VAL A 104 -3.26 13.31 -9.43
CA VAL A 104 -4.10 12.44 -10.26
C VAL A 104 -5.50 12.98 -10.51
N SER A 105 -5.72 14.28 -10.24
CA SER A 105 -7.01 14.94 -10.44
C SER A 105 -6.88 16.16 -11.34
N THR A 106 -7.85 16.31 -12.25
CA THR A 106 -7.96 17.47 -13.18
C THR A 106 -8.83 18.59 -12.63
N SER A 107 -9.47 18.44 -11.48
CA SER A 107 -10.36 19.47 -10.95
C SER A 107 -9.58 20.66 -10.38
N GLU A 108 -9.94 21.87 -10.77
CA GLU A 108 -9.44 23.13 -10.17
C GLU A 108 -10.29 23.60 -8.98
N GLN A 109 -11.35 22.86 -8.62
CA GLN A 109 -12.28 23.19 -7.54
C GLN A 109 -11.95 22.40 -6.27
N ASP A 110 -12.55 22.80 -5.15
CA ASP A 110 -12.35 22.13 -3.85
C ASP A 110 -12.91 20.69 -3.75
N TYR A 111 -13.41 20.13 -4.84
CA TYR A 111 -13.93 18.76 -4.91
C TYR A 111 -13.24 18.00 -6.06
N PRO A 112 -11.96 17.64 -5.91
CA PRO A 112 -11.25 16.91 -6.95
C PRO A 112 -11.79 15.49 -7.09
N TYR A 113 -11.88 15.04 -8.35
CA TYR A 113 -12.15 13.64 -8.69
C TYR A 113 -10.87 12.99 -9.20
N ILE A 114 -10.64 11.75 -8.86
CA ILE A 114 -9.54 10.96 -9.40
C ILE A 114 -9.84 10.65 -10.86
N THR A 115 -9.00 11.14 -11.76
CA THR A 115 -9.16 10.97 -13.21
C THR A 115 -8.00 10.21 -13.86
N HIS A 116 -6.81 10.25 -13.26
CA HIS A 116 -5.57 9.66 -13.75
C HIS A 116 -4.90 8.78 -12.68
N GLY A 117 -5.70 8.11 -11.84
CA GLY A 117 -5.19 7.32 -10.72
C GLY A 117 -4.24 6.20 -11.16
N TYR A 118 -4.59 5.48 -12.21
CA TYR A 118 -3.78 4.36 -12.72
C TYR A 118 -2.55 4.82 -13.51
N ASP A 119 -2.63 5.97 -14.17
CA ASP A 119 -1.44 6.61 -14.76
C ASP A 119 -0.44 6.99 -13.66
N GLY A 120 -0.95 7.51 -12.54
CA GLY A 120 -0.14 7.83 -11.36
C GLY A 120 0.50 6.62 -10.70
N ILE A 121 -0.22 5.49 -10.62
CA ILE A 121 0.34 4.22 -10.13
C ILE A 121 1.51 3.78 -11.02
N LEU A 122 1.31 3.82 -12.34
CA LEU A 122 2.34 3.39 -13.28
C LEU A 122 3.55 4.31 -13.27
N TYR A 123 3.33 5.65 -13.18
CA TYR A 123 4.41 6.61 -13.00
C TYR A 123 5.24 6.28 -11.76
N ALA A 124 4.59 6.20 -10.58
CA ALA A 124 5.29 5.97 -9.33
C ALA A 124 6.08 4.65 -9.32
N ALA A 125 5.51 3.58 -9.90
CA ALA A 125 6.17 2.30 -10.02
C ALA A 125 7.45 2.38 -10.87
N LYS A 126 7.37 3.02 -12.06
CA LYS A 126 8.52 3.20 -12.96
C LYS A 126 9.61 4.05 -12.35
N ALA A 127 9.26 5.24 -11.84
CA ALA A 127 10.22 6.18 -11.28
C ALA A 127 10.99 5.56 -10.10
N GLY A 128 10.28 4.88 -9.18
CA GLY A 128 10.94 4.20 -8.07
C GLY A 128 11.79 3.02 -8.50
N PHE A 129 11.36 2.24 -9.49
CA PHE A 129 12.13 1.13 -10.04
C PHE A 129 13.43 1.60 -10.72
N ASN A 130 13.35 2.65 -11.54
CA ASN A 130 14.50 3.22 -12.22
C ASN A 130 15.50 3.84 -11.23
N ALA A 131 15.00 4.42 -10.14
CA ALA A 131 15.84 4.89 -9.04
C ALA A 131 16.44 3.75 -8.18
N GLY A 132 16.17 2.48 -8.50
CA GLY A 132 16.64 1.31 -7.74
C GLY A 132 16.06 1.20 -6.35
N GLN A 133 14.87 1.77 -6.11
CA GLN A 133 14.23 1.83 -4.81
C GLN A 133 13.06 0.85 -4.70
N SER A 134 12.72 0.47 -3.46
CA SER A 134 11.44 -0.21 -3.18
C SER A 134 10.34 0.84 -3.11
N THR A 135 9.37 0.74 -4.02
CA THR A 135 8.29 1.71 -4.12
C THR A 135 7.04 1.23 -3.39
N ILE A 136 6.53 2.04 -2.48
CA ILE A 136 5.27 1.82 -1.76
C ILE A 136 4.28 2.86 -2.26
N ILE A 137 3.26 2.41 -3.00
CA ILE A 137 2.27 3.28 -3.65
C ILE A 137 1.00 3.29 -2.82
N ASN A 138 0.68 4.43 -2.23
CA ASN A 138 -0.49 4.60 -1.39
C ASN A 138 -1.64 5.25 -2.16
N ASN A 139 -2.73 4.50 -2.34
CA ASN A 139 -3.94 4.94 -3.03
C ASN A 139 -5.08 5.14 -2.02
N SER A 140 -5.10 6.31 -1.37
CA SER A 140 -6.17 6.68 -0.45
C SER A 140 -7.40 7.22 -1.20
N TRP A 141 -7.80 6.51 -2.25
CA TRP A 141 -8.95 6.80 -3.11
C TRP A 141 -9.52 5.51 -3.68
N GLY A 142 -10.71 5.60 -4.27
CA GLY A 142 -11.30 4.47 -4.96
C GLY A 142 -12.75 4.69 -5.31
N GLY A 143 -13.38 3.65 -5.84
CA GLY A 143 -14.74 3.66 -6.29
C GLY A 143 -15.24 2.26 -6.62
N MET A 144 -16.44 2.20 -7.22
CA MET A 144 -17.06 0.95 -7.66
C MET A 144 -16.74 0.66 -9.12
N GLY A 145 -16.70 -0.60 -9.46
CA GLY A 145 -16.60 -1.05 -10.85
C GLY A 145 -15.22 -1.63 -11.17
N TYR A 146 -15.24 -2.90 -11.55
CA TYR A 146 -14.05 -3.62 -12.02
C TYR A 146 -13.72 -3.23 -13.45
N SER A 147 -12.42 -3.07 -13.74
CA SER A 147 -11.88 -2.89 -15.08
C SER A 147 -10.67 -3.79 -15.31
N GLN A 148 -10.70 -4.59 -16.36
CA GLN A 148 -9.56 -5.44 -16.74
C GLN A 148 -8.31 -4.61 -17.09
N TYR A 149 -8.49 -3.44 -17.66
CA TYR A 149 -7.38 -2.52 -17.96
C TYR A 149 -6.68 -2.06 -16.67
N GLU A 150 -7.46 -1.66 -15.69
CA GLU A 150 -6.94 -1.20 -14.38
C GLU A 150 -6.23 -2.32 -13.62
N GLN A 151 -6.82 -3.53 -13.59
CA GLN A 151 -6.15 -4.71 -13.05
C GLN A 151 -4.82 -4.99 -13.74
N SER A 152 -4.75 -4.84 -15.07
CA SER A 152 -3.52 -5.05 -15.83
C SER A 152 -2.45 -4.00 -15.47
N THR A 153 -2.86 -2.75 -15.22
CA THR A 153 -1.94 -1.69 -14.77
C THR A 153 -1.37 -2.00 -13.38
N ILE A 154 -2.20 -2.49 -12.47
CA ILE A 154 -1.74 -2.95 -11.14
C ILE A 154 -0.74 -4.09 -11.28
N ASN A 155 -1.04 -5.08 -12.13
CA ASN A 155 -0.13 -6.20 -12.35
C ASN A 155 1.23 -5.74 -12.89
N ILE A 156 1.26 -4.83 -13.85
CA ILE A 156 2.49 -4.23 -14.38
C ILE A 156 3.28 -3.52 -13.27
N ALA A 157 2.62 -2.72 -12.44
CA ALA A 157 3.28 -2.04 -11.32
C ALA A 157 3.91 -3.03 -10.33
N HIS A 158 3.19 -4.12 -10.04
CA HIS A 158 3.63 -5.15 -9.11
C HIS A 158 4.69 -6.08 -9.71
N GLU A 159 4.43 -6.66 -10.88
CA GLU A 159 5.25 -7.73 -11.47
C GLU A 159 6.48 -7.21 -12.21
N ASP A 160 6.34 -6.09 -12.97
CA ASP A 160 7.42 -5.57 -13.79
C ASP A 160 8.28 -4.53 -13.02
N TYR A 161 7.69 -3.80 -12.08
CA TYR A 161 8.36 -2.71 -11.35
C TYR A 161 8.54 -2.98 -9.85
N ASN A 162 8.18 -4.15 -9.34
CA ASN A 162 8.31 -4.54 -7.93
C ASN A 162 7.69 -3.53 -6.95
N ALA A 163 6.60 -2.85 -7.33
CA ALA A 163 5.93 -1.89 -6.49
C ALA A 163 4.92 -2.56 -5.54
N ILE A 164 4.89 -2.12 -4.29
CA ILE A 164 3.87 -2.52 -3.31
C ILE A 164 2.72 -1.53 -3.40
N VAL A 165 1.57 -1.99 -3.86
CA VAL A 165 0.38 -1.15 -4.04
C VAL A 165 -0.56 -1.34 -2.86
N LEU A 166 -0.90 -0.23 -2.18
CA LEU A 166 -1.91 -0.22 -1.12
C LEU A 166 -3.10 0.62 -1.55
N ALA A 167 -4.29 0.27 -1.08
CA ALA A 167 -5.47 1.07 -1.33
C ALA A 167 -6.48 1.07 -0.18
N ALA A 168 -7.19 2.19 -0.07
CA ALA A 168 -8.26 2.39 0.88
C ALA A 168 -9.44 1.46 0.58
N GLY A 169 -9.88 0.67 1.59
CA GLY A 169 -10.95 -0.33 1.45
C GLY A 169 -12.35 0.26 1.27
N GLY A 170 -12.51 1.56 1.51
CA GLY A 170 -13.78 2.28 1.37
C GLY A 170 -14.38 2.75 2.70
N ASN A 171 -15.28 3.74 2.62
CA ASN A 171 -15.91 4.39 3.77
C ASN A 171 -17.43 4.18 3.80
N GLY A 172 -17.90 2.99 3.44
CA GLY A 172 -19.30 2.64 3.45
C GLY A 172 -20.03 2.93 2.14
N ASP A 173 -21.32 3.19 2.23
CA ASP A 173 -22.19 3.40 1.08
C ASP A 173 -21.90 4.71 0.31
N THR A 174 -22.75 5.03 -0.66
CA THR A 174 -22.60 6.23 -1.51
C THR A 174 -22.67 7.54 -0.75
N ASP A 175 -23.22 7.53 0.46
CA ASP A 175 -23.27 8.69 1.35
C ASP A 175 -22.01 8.78 2.22
N GLY A 176 -21.15 7.77 2.17
CA GLY A 176 -19.85 7.72 2.85
C GLY A 176 -19.92 7.37 4.33
N TRP A 177 -21.09 7.02 4.86
CA TRP A 177 -21.32 6.78 6.29
C TRP A 177 -22.33 5.66 6.55
N GLY A 178 -22.25 4.58 5.83
CA GLY A 178 -23.10 3.43 6.03
C GLY A 178 -22.32 2.13 6.01
N GLU A 179 -22.74 1.17 6.81
CA GLU A 179 -22.22 -0.18 6.79
C GLU A 179 -22.54 -0.84 5.44
N ILE A 180 -21.53 -1.25 4.69
CA ILE A 180 -21.71 -1.95 3.42
C ILE A 180 -20.70 -3.05 3.18
N GLU A 181 -21.20 -4.20 2.70
CA GLU A 181 -20.35 -5.24 2.13
C GLU A 181 -20.18 -5.01 0.63
N GLN A 182 -19.02 -4.56 0.21
CA GLN A 182 -18.81 -4.19 -1.17
C GLN A 182 -17.34 -4.29 -1.60
N SER A 183 -17.11 -4.72 -2.85
CA SER A 183 -15.81 -4.53 -3.51
C SER A 183 -15.58 -3.05 -3.82
N HIS A 184 -14.38 -2.57 -3.51
CA HIS A 184 -13.97 -1.20 -3.74
C HIS A 184 -12.64 -1.21 -4.53
N TYR A 185 -12.53 -0.45 -5.60
CA TYR A 185 -11.35 -0.45 -6.47
C TYR A 185 -10.58 0.87 -6.38
N PRO A 186 -9.22 0.81 -6.33
CA PRO A 186 -8.35 -0.33 -6.63
C PRO A 186 -8.17 -1.37 -5.52
N SER A 187 -8.69 -1.19 -4.32
CA SER A 187 -8.40 -2.06 -3.17
C SER A 187 -8.79 -3.54 -3.37
N SER A 188 -9.80 -3.82 -4.19
CA SER A 188 -10.23 -5.21 -4.47
C SER A 188 -9.57 -5.83 -5.71
N TYR A 189 -8.58 -5.18 -6.33
CA TYR A 189 -7.75 -5.82 -7.36
C TYR A 189 -6.74 -6.78 -6.74
N ASN A 190 -6.35 -7.80 -7.51
CA ASN A 190 -5.21 -8.63 -7.16
C ASN A 190 -3.94 -7.76 -7.09
N ASN A 191 -2.97 -8.16 -6.28
CA ASN A 191 -1.71 -7.45 -6.07
C ASN A 191 -1.86 -6.05 -5.42
N VAL A 192 -2.96 -5.83 -4.70
CA VAL A 192 -3.20 -4.63 -3.88
C VAL A 192 -3.43 -5.03 -2.44
N ILE A 193 -2.77 -4.38 -1.50
CA ILE A 193 -3.08 -4.51 -0.07
C ILE A 193 -4.25 -3.59 0.25
N SER A 194 -5.38 -4.19 0.56
CA SER A 194 -6.62 -3.50 0.90
C SER A 194 -6.71 -3.22 2.40
N VAL A 195 -6.99 -1.97 2.78
CA VAL A 195 -6.95 -1.55 4.19
C VAL A 195 -8.29 -0.99 4.67
N CYS A 196 -8.87 -1.60 5.70
CA CYS A 196 -10.05 -1.07 6.36
C CYS A 196 -9.69 -0.22 7.61
N PRO A 197 -10.52 0.78 7.95
CA PRO A 197 -10.31 1.61 9.12
C PRO A 197 -10.90 0.98 10.38
N ILE A 198 -10.19 1.15 11.51
CA ILE A 198 -10.71 0.85 12.85
C ILE A 198 -10.46 2.01 13.79
N GLY A 199 -11.22 2.06 14.88
CA GLY A 199 -11.08 3.03 15.95
C GLY A 199 -10.03 2.64 17.01
N SER A 200 -9.91 3.45 18.06
CA SER A 200 -8.88 3.34 19.09
C SER A 200 -8.95 2.08 19.96
N ASN A 201 -10.07 1.36 19.95
CA ASN A 201 -10.27 0.13 20.71
C ASN A 201 -10.36 -1.10 19.79
N ASP A 202 -9.76 -1.03 18.61
CA ASP A 202 -9.83 -2.04 17.56
C ASP A 202 -11.26 -2.30 17.07
N GLN A 203 -12.21 -1.40 17.38
CA GLN A 203 -13.58 -1.49 16.92
C GLN A 203 -13.72 -0.98 15.49
N TRP A 204 -14.37 -1.77 14.66
CA TRP A 204 -14.89 -1.33 13.39
C TRP A 204 -16.24 -0.61 13.64
N ASN A 205 -16.29 0.71 13.42
CA ASN A 205 -17.37 1.55 13.91
C ASN A 205 -18.56 1.71 12.93
N HIS A 206 -18.89 0.67 12.17
CA HIS A 206 -20.10 0.58 11.32
C HIS A 206 -20.24 1.66 10.23
N TRP A 207 -19.14 2.31 9.83
CA TRP A 207 -19.15 3.26 8.72
C TRP A 207 -18.17 2.89 7.60
N GLY A 208 -17.32 1.89 7.81
CA GLY A 208 -16.36 1.41 6.82
C GLY A 208 -16.99 0.39 5.86
N THR A 209 -16.37 0.24 4.72
CA THR A 209 -16.63 -0.91 3.85
C THR A 209 -15.96 -2.14 4.43
N TYR A 210 -16.65 -3.27 4.42
CA TYR A 210 -16.10 -4.59 4.77
C TYR A 210 -16.29 -5.55 3.59
N HIS A 211 -15.33 -6.41 3.33
CA HIS A 211 -15.37 -7.37 2.22
C HIS A 211 -14.29 -8.42 2.36
N ALA A 212 -14.46 -9.56 1.73
CA ALA A 212 -13.46 -10.64 1.73
C ALA A 212 -12.13 -10.26 1.05
N SER A 213 -12.10 -9.18 0.27
CA SER A 213 -10.87 -8.62 -0.32
C SER A 213 -10.11 -7.67 0.60
N ILE A 214 -10.60 -7.37 1.80
CA ILE A 214 -9.82 -6.59 2.77
C ILE A 214 -8.69 -7.47 3.30
N ASP A 215 -7.48 -6.94 3.34
CA ASP A 215 -6.28 -7.66 3.79
C ASP A 215 -5.88 -7.31 5.22
N LEU A 216 -5.99 -6.02 5.60
CA LEU A 216 -5.57 -5.51 6.90
C LEU A 216 -6.53 -4.48 7.46
N ALA A 217 -6.57 -4.39 8.78
CA ALA A 217 -7.16 -3.27 9.51
C ALA A 217 -6.08 -2.36 10.08
N SER A 218 -6.35 -1.05 10.10
CA SER A 218 -5.43 -0.04 10.63
C SER A 218 -6.20 1.12 11.26
N PRO A 219 -5.62 1.86 12.22
CA PRO A 219 -6.28 3.03 12.78
C PRO A 219 -6.72 4.03 11.71
N GLY A 220 -7.99 4.35 11.68
CA GLY A 220 -8.61 5.24 10.69
C GLY A 220 -9.54 6.29 11.28
N GLU A 221 -9.62 6.41 12.63
CA GLU A 221 -10.48 7.38 13.32
C GLU A 221 -9.68 8.34 14.16
N ASN A 222 -10.09 9.63 14.14
CA ASN A 222 -9.43 10.72 14.86
C ASN A 222 -7.94 10.85 14.52
N ILE A 223 -7.59 10.63 13.27
CA ILE A 223 -6.20 10.61 12.81
C ILE A 223 -5.73 12.02 12.48
N ARG A 224 -4.72 12.47 13.24
CA ARG A 224 -4.12 13.80 13.08
C ARG A 224 -2.94 13.76 12.11
N SER A 225 -2.95 14.64 11.09
CA SER A 225 -1.85 14.79 10.14
C SER A 225 -1.72 16.21 9.59
N THR A 226 -0.76 16.41 8.71
CA THR A 226 -0.47 17.67 8.03
C THR A 226 -1.62 18.11 7.11
N LYS A 227 -1.68 19.40 6.80
CA LYS A 227 -2.58 20.00 5.82
C LYS A 227 -1.84 21.00 4.96
N ILE A 228 -2.45 21.47 3.86
CA ILE A 228 -1.86 22.48 2.99
C ILE A 228 -1.45 23.72 3.81
N GLY A 229 -0.25 24.22 3.57
CA GLY A 229 0.35 25.33 4.32
C GLY A 229 0.90 24.88 5.66
N THR A 230 0.51 25.53 6.75
CA THR A 230 0.99 25.24 8.10
C THR A 230 -0.10 24.67 8.99
N GLY A 231 0.25 23.72 9.85
CA GLY A 231 -0.64 23.15 10.85
C GLY A 231 -1.14 21.75 10.50
N TYR A 232 -2.18 21.31 11.21
CA TYR A 232 -2.65 19.93 11.23
C TYR A 232 -4.17 19.90 11.15
N ALA A 233 -4.71 18.79 10.65
CA ALA A 233 -6.12 18.45 10.68
C ALA A 233 -6.30 17.05 11.29
N THR A 234 -7.51 16.76 11.80
CA THR A 234 -7.87 15.44 12.31
C THR A 234 -9.05 14.94 11.48
N TRP A 235 -8.87 13.79 10.84
CA TRP A 235 -9.84 13.21 9.92
C TRP A 235 -10.05 11.73 10.21
N ASP A 236 -11.16 11.21 9.67
CA ASP A 236 -11.54 9.81 9.72
C ASP A 236 -11.60 9.25 8.29
N GLY A 237 -11.28 7.97 8.13
CA GLY A 237 -11.37 7.32 6.83
C GLY A 237 -10.43 6.13 6.65
N SER A 238 -10.79 5.23 5.75
CA SER A 238 -9.86 4.24 5.21
C SER A 238 -8.67 4.92 4.51
N SER A 239 -8.86 6.14 4.02
CA SER A 239 -7.80 7.02 3.50
C SER A 239 -6.71 7.33 4.53
N MET A 240 -7.02 7.36 5.82
CA MET A 240 -6.07 7.60 6.91
C MET A 240 -5.46 6.30 7.42
N ALA A 241 -6.19 5.21 7.35
CA ALA A 241 -5.72 3.87 7.71
C ALA A 241 -4.63 3.34 6.76
N THR A 242 -4.83 3.52 5.46
CA THR A 242 -3.95 2.99 4.41
C THR A 242 -2.51 3.49 4.50
N PRO A 243 -2.23 4.80 4.62
CA PRO A 243 -0.86 5.30 4.71
C PRO A 243 -0.13 4.87 5.99
N ILE A 244 -0.85 4.54 7.07
CA ILE A 244 -0.25 3.97 8.28
C ILE A 244 0.34 2.58 7.96
N VAL A 245 -0.38 1.74 7.22
CA VAL A 245 0.16 0.45 6.75
C VAL A 245 1.37 0.67 5.86
N GLY A 246 1.30 1.59 4.89
CA GLY A 246 2.44 1.95 4.04
C GLY A 246 3.65 2.42 4.84
N SER A 247 3.44 3.19 5.91
CA SER A 247 4.52 3.65 6.78
C SER A 247 5.20 2.49 7.54
N VAL A 248 4.44 1.49 7.96
CA VAL A 248 4.99 0.28 8.60
C VAL A 248 5.81 -0.54 7.60
N ILE A 249 5.35 -0.69 6.35
CA ILE A 249 6.13 -1.37 5.31
C ILE A 249 7.45 -0.63 5.05
N GLY A 250 7.43 0.71 5.00
CA GLY A 250 8.65 1.53 4.90
C GLY A 250 9.60 1.31 6.07
N LEU A 251 9.09 1.21 7.28
CA LEU A 251 9.87 0.85 8.47
C LEU A 251 10.49 -0.56 8.34
N MET A 252 9.70 -1.55 7.93
CA MET A 252 10.17 -2.93 7.69
C MET A 252 11.32 -2.96 6.68
N LYS A 253 11.19 -2.24 5.56
CA LYS A 253 12.24 -2.14 4.54
C LYS A 253 13.49 -1.47 5.06
N SER A 254 13.37 -0.44 5.89
CA SER A 254 14.50 0.23 6.55
C SER A 254 15.22 -0.70 7.53
N PHE A 255 14.47 -1.56 8.22
CA PHE A 255 15.00 -2.52 9.19
C PHE A 255 15.64 -3.74 8.52
N ASN A 256 15.04 -4.20 7.41
CA ASN A 256 15.47 -5.34 6.62
C ASN A 256 15.69 -4.94 5.15
N PRO A 257 16.81 -4.22 4.83
CA PRO A 257 17.02 -3.68 3.48
C PRO A 257 17.11 -4.75 2.38
N SER A 258 17.42 -5.99 2.73
CA SER A 258 17.51 -7.12 1.79
C SER A 258 16.16 -7.73 1.43
N TRP A 259 15.09 -7.47 2.19
CA TRP A 259 13.79 -8.05 1.89
C TRP A 259 13.24 -7.48 0.58
N ASN A 260 12.75 -8.38 -0.26
CA ASN A 260 12.08 -8.03 -1.50
C ASN A 260 10.60 -7.68 -1.24
N GLN A 261 9.88 -7.33 -2.30
CA GLN A 261 8.47 -6.97 -2.28
C GLN A 261 7.60 -8.06 -1.63
N ASP A 262 7.73 -9.31 -2.09
CA ASP A 262 6.90 -10.43 -1.63
C ASP A 262 7.12 -10.74 -0.15
N GLN A 263 8.38 -10.63 0.30
CA GLN A 263 8.74 -10.80 1.70
C GLN A 263 8.10 -9.72 2.57
N LEU A 264 8.14 -8.45 2.14
CA LEU A 264 7.51 -7.36 2.85
C LEU A 264 5.98 -7.53 2.94
N ILE A 265 5.33 -7.90 1.83
CA ILE A 265 3.89 -8.15 1.78
C ILE A 265 3.53 -9.33 2.70
N THR A 266 4.23 -10.45 2.57
CA THR A 266 3.97 -11.65 3.38
C THR A 266 4.13 -11.34 4.87
N MET A 267 5.18 -10.62 5.24
CA MET A 267 5.43 -10.31 6.64
C MET A 267 4.42 -9.33 7.21
N VAL A 268 4.06 -8.26 6.50
CA VAL A 268 3.05 -7.31 7.01
C VAL A 268 1.68 -7.93 7.18
N LEU A 269 1.31 -8.86 6.28
CA LEU A 269 0.05 -9.59 6.36
C LEU A 269 0.08 -10.68 7.43
N GLY A 270 1.18 -11.42 7.53
CA GLY A 270 1.33 -12.58 8.42
C GLY A 270 1.57 -12.22 9.88
N THR A 271 2.00 -10.99 10.17
CA THR A 271 2.22 -10.48 11.53
C THR A 271 1.05 -9.64 12.05
N ALA A 272 -0.03 -9.51 11.28
CA ALA A 272 -1.22 -8.80 11.70
C ALA A 272 -1.86 -9.44 12.95
N ASP A 273 -2.29 -8.60 13.89
CA ASP A 273 -2.90 -9.05 15.15
C ASP A 273 -4.40 -9.38 14.92
N PRO A 274 -4.81 -10.62 15.05
CA PRO A 274 -6.20 -11.02 14.83
C PRO A 274 -7.18 -10.54 15.91
N VAL A 275 -6.71 -9.81 16.92
CA VAL A 275 -7.52 -9.27 18.04
C VAL A 275 -8.77 -8.51 17.58
N ILE A 276 -8.78 -7.96 16.36
CA ILE A 276 -9.94 -7.27 15.82
C ILE A 276 -11.20 -8.16 15.80
N TYR A 277 -11.06 -9.47 15.68
CA TYR A 277 -12.18 -10.40 15.67
C TYR A 277 -12.68 -10.80 17.06
N ASP A 278 -11.88 -10.55 18.11
CA ASP A 278 -12.32 -10.68 19.50
C ASP A 278 -13.21 -9.49 19.91
N VAL A 279 -13.05 -8.35 19.25
CA VAL A 279 -13.80 -7.11 19.51
C VAL A 279 -14.99 -6.97 18.56
N ASN A 280 -14.84 -7.32 17.29
CA ASN A 280 -15.88 -7.27 16.24
C ASN A 280 -16.41 -8.70 16.01
N THR A 281 -17.34 -9.11 16.87
CA THR A 281 -17.79 -10.52 16.97
C THR A 281 -18.97 -10.85 16.06
N GLU A 282 -19.49 -9.88 15.33
CA GLU A 282 -20.60 -10.08 14.40
C GLU A 282 -20.21 -11.07 13.30
N GLY A 283 -21.02 -12.13 13.13
CA GLY A 283 -20.70 -13.23 12.22
C GLY A 283 -20.50 -12.80 10.76
N TYR A 284 -21.15 -11.73 10.33
CA TYR A 284 -21.02 -11.21 8.97
C TYR A 284 -19.70 -10.47 8.72
N LEU A 285 -18.99 -10.07 9.78
CA LEU A 285 -17.67 -9.41 9.68
C LEU A 285 -16.51 -10.41 9.63
N GLN A 286 -16.76 -11.67 10.05
CA GLN A 286 -15.70 -12.67 10.15
C GLN A 286 -15.02 -12.91 8.80
N GLY A 287 -13.68 -12.71 8.76
CA GLY A 287 -12.87 -12.80 7.55
C GLY A 287 -13.03 -11.67 6.55
N LYS A 288 -13.73 -10.56 6.92
CA LYS A 288 -14.02 -9.43 6.02
C LYS A 288 -13.43 -8.09 6.48
N LEU A 289 -12.66 -8.10 7.56
CA LEU A 289 -11.85 -6.98 8.05
C LEU A 289 -10.35 -7.22 7.87
N GLY A 290 -9.99 -8.20 7.05
CA GLY A 290 -8.62 -8.60 6.79
C GLY A 290 -8.09 -9.67 7.76
N LYS A 291 -6.77 -9.87 7.75
CA LYS A 291 -6.10 -10.86 8.61
C LYS A 291 -6.01 -10.42 10.06
N GLY A 292 -6.06 -9.11 10.30
CA GLY A 292 -5.92 -8.54 11.62
C GLY A 292 -5.61 -7.04 11.56
N ARG A 293 -5.40 -6.44 12.74
CA ARG A 293 -4.86 -5.09 12.88
C ARG A 293 -3.37 -5.08 12.57
N ILE A 294 -2.90 -4.05 11.89
CA ILE A 294 -1.46 -3.83 11.68
C ILE A 294 -0.71 -3.84 13.01
N ASP A 295 0.38 -4.61 13.11
CA ASP A 295 1.29 -4.64 14.26
C ASP A 295 2.72 -4.30 13.81
N ALA A 296 3.12 -3.06 14.00
CA ALA A 296 4.43 -2.58 13.58
C ALA A 296 5.59 -3.25 14.33
N LEU A 297 5.39 -3.61 15.61
CA LEU A 297 6.41 -4.29 16.41
C LEU A 297 6.61 -5.72 15.90
N ALA A 298 5.54 -6.47 15.76
CA ALA A 298 5.60 -7.82 15.23
C ALA A 298 6.20 -7.83 13.81
N ALA A 299 5.80 -6.88 12.95
CA ALA A 299 6.28 -6.78 11.57
C ALA A 299 7.81 -6.59 11.45
N VAL A 300 8.45 -5.91 12.41
CA VAL A 300 9.91 -5.67 12.37
C VAL A 300 10.72 -6.64 13.24
N THR A 301 10.10 -7.36 14.17
CA THR A 301 10.80 -8.26 15.11
C THR A 301 10.60 -9.74 14.82
N THR A 302 9.59 -10.09 14.02
CA THR A 302 9.36 -11.49 13.62
C THR A 302 10.36 -11.89 12.54
N GLU A 303 10.95 -13.07 12.71
CA GLU A 303 11.81 -13.66 11.67
C GLU A 303 11.01 -13.93 10.40
N LEU A 304 11.69 -13.84 9.25
CA LEU A 304 11.06 -14.07 7.95
C LEU A 304 10.40 -15.45 7.90
N PHE A 305 9.13 -15.50 7.52
CA PHE A 305 8.39 -16.74 7.37
C PHE A 305 9.00 -17.65 6.31
N PRO A 306 8.86 -18.99 6.43
CA PRO A 306 9.23 -19.89 5.35
C PRO A 306 8.24 -19.75 4.18
N LEU A 307 8.74 -19.81 2.96
CA LEU A 307 7.92 -20.00 1.77
C LEU A 307 7.99 -21.47 1.35
N LEU A 308 6.91 -22.18 1.55
CA LEU A 308 6.83 -23.60 1.26
C LEU A 308 6.09 -23.83 -0.05
N GLU A 309 6.77 -24.42 -1.01
CA GLU A 309 6.18 -24.84 -2.27
C GLU A 309 5.87 -26.34 -2.20
N PHE A 310 4.68 -26.71 -2.66
CA PHE A 310 4.26 -28.09 -2.76
C PHE A 310 4.83 -28.67 -4.06
N ILE A 311 5.80 -29.59 -3.93
CA ILE A 311 6.49 -30.17 -5.07
C ILE A 311 5.80 -31.43 -5.56
N ASP A 312 5.40 -32.31 -4.65
CA ASP A 312 4.83 -33.60 -5.02
C ASP A 312 3.97 -34.19 -3.92
N ILE A 313 3.05 -35.06 -4.31
CA ILE A 313 2.24 -35.89 -3.42
C ILE A 313 2.27 -37.32 -3.89
N ASP A 314 2.65 -38.23 -3.01
CA ASP A 314 2.58 -39.65 -3.21
C ASP A 314 1.48 -40.26 -2.29
N ILE A 315 0.65 -41.08 -2.84
CA ILE A 315 -0.40 -41.80 -2.09
C ILE A 315 0.01 -43.26 -1.94
N VAL A 316 0.29 -43.63 -0.72
CA VAL A 316 0.65 -45.02 -0.42
C VAL A 316 -0.53 -45.73 0.23
N ILE A 317 -1.05 -46.79 -0.43
CA ILE A 317 -2.09 -47.65 0.14
C ILE A 317 -1.42 -48.60 1.14
N VAL A 318 -1.88 -48.54 2.38
CA VAL A 318 -1.25 -49.25 3.49
C VAL A 318 -1.85 -50.65 3.69
N ASP A 319 -3.15 -50.80 3.39
CA ASP A 319 -3.92 -52.00 3.74
C ASP A 319 -3.77 -53.14 2.73
N ASP A 320 -3.57 -52.85 1.45
CA ASP A 320 -3.36 -53.87 0.43
C ASP A 320 -2.37 -53.41 -0.69
N SER A 321 -2.18 -54.28 -1.71
CA SER A 321 -1.23 -54.04 -2.80
C SER A 321 -1.89 -53.91 -4.18
N ASN A 322 -3.18 -53.58 -4.25
CA ASN A 322 -3.92 -53.62 -5.51
C ASN A 322 -3.80 -52.32 -6.34
N GLU A 323 -3.16 -51.29 -5.80
CA GLU A 323 -2.96 -49.97 -6.42
C GLU A 323 -4.26 -49.14 -6.65
N GLU A 324 -5.40 -49.62 -6.08
CA GLU A 324 -6.69 -48.91 -6.16
C GLU A 324 -7.14 -48.53 -4.75
N ILE A 325 -7.58 -47.29 -4.56
CA ILE A 325 -8.10 -46.80 -3.28
C ILE A 325 -9.56 -47.18 -3.16
N ASN A 326 -9.88 -48.06 -2.22
CA ASN A 326 -11.22 -48.54 -1.95
C ASN A 326 -11.79 -47.98 -0.65
N GLN A 327 -13.10 -48.00 -0.52
CA GLN A 327 -13.78 -47.52 0.69
C GLN A 327 -13.38 -48.32 1.93
N GLY A 328 -12.83 -47.65 2.91
CA GLY A 328 -12.42 -48.26 4.20
C GLY A 328 -10.94 -48.59 4.27
N GLU A 329 -10.18 -48.37 3.22
CA GLU A 329 -8.73 -48.55 3.24
C GLU A 329 -8.02 -47.36 3.90
N THR A 330 -6.87 -47.67 4.48
CA THR A 330 -5.96 -46.68 5.05
C THR A 330 -4.93 -46.29 3.99
N VAL A 331 -4.83 -44.98 3.73
CA VAL A 331 -3.83 -44.43 2.83
C VAL A 331 -2.89 -43.50 3.60
N GLU A 332 -1.61 -43.52 3.25
CA GLU A 332 -0.61 -42.58 3.71
C GLU A 332 -0.37 -41.56 2.59
N LEU A 333 -0.53 -40.26 2.90
CA LEU A 333 -0.17 -39.18 2.01
C LEU A 333 1.25 -38.75 2.34
N ARG A 334 2.15 -38.87 1.37
CA ARG A 334 3.53 -38.34 1.46
C ARG A 334 3.66 -37.13 0.61
N THR A 335 4.00 -36.01 1.24
CA THR A 335 4.16 -34.74 0.55
C THR A 335 5.63 -34.32 0.57
N ILE A 336 6.10 -33.78 -0.54
CA ILE A 336 7.42 -33.14 -0.64
C ILE A 336 7.17 -31.65 -0.70
N LEU A 337 7.70 -30.93 0.31
CA LEU A 337 7.67 -29.49 0.38
C LEU A 337 9.07 -28.94 0.15
N PHE A 338 9.20 -27.97 -0.72
CA PHE A 338 10.41 -27.19 -0.93
C PHE A 338 10.29 -25.87 -0.19
N ASN A 339 11.30 -25.53 0.61
CA ASN A 339 11.38 -24.22 1.24
C ASN A 339 12.38 -23.37 0.44
N HIS A 340 11.93 -22.23 -0.07
CA HIS A 340 12.78 -21.33 -0.83
C HIS A 340 13.90 -20.76 0.05
N PRO A 341 15.18 -20.83 -0.38
CA PRO A 341 16.34 -20.54 0.46
C PRO A 341 16.45 -19.06 0.89
N GLU A 342 15.83 -18.15 0.15
CA GLU A 342 15.75 -16.71 0.47
C GLU A 342 14.67 -16.36 1.50
N TRP A 343 13.87 -17.35 1.93
CA TRP A 343 12.85 -17.22 2.96
C TRP A 343 13.30 -17.86 4.27
N GLY A 344 12.54 -17.62 5.33
CA GLY A 344 12.85 -18.15 6.65
C GLY A 344 12.83 -19.68 6.72
N VAL A 345 13.40 -20.26 7.77
CA VAL A 345 13.42 -21.72 7.97
C VAL A 345 12.08 -22.19 8.54
N GLY A 346 11.46 -23.17 7.87
CA GLY A 346 10.24 -23.80 8.36
C GLY A 346 10.50 -24.82 9.47
N PHE A 347 9.91 -24.62 10.64
CA PHE A 347 9.90 -25.59 11.75
C PHE A 347 8.48 -26.02 12.05
N ASN A 348 8.30 -27.31 12.42
CA ASN A 348 7.01 -27.86 12.85
C ASN A 348 5.87 -27.60 11.85
N ILE A 349 6.11 -27.94 10.58
CA ILE A 349 5.13 -27.75 9.51
C ILE A 349 3.98 -28.73 9.74
N GLU A 350 2.77 -28.19 9.89
CA GLU A 350 1.54 -28.96 9.99
C GLU A 350 0.66 -28.73 8.77
N GLY A 351 0.13 -29.78 8.20
CA GLY A 351 -0.82 -29.72 7.07
C GLY A 351 -2.16 -30.31 7.46
N THR A 352 -3.25 -29.72 7.01
CA THR A 352 -4.61 -30.26 7.19
C THR A 352 -5.19 -30.66 5.84
N LEU A 353 -5.58 -31.92 5.69
CA LEU A 353 -6.31 -32.38 4.51
C LEU A 353 -7.80 -32.07 4.69
N ILE A 354 -8.33 -31.22 3.81
CA ILE A 354 -9.76 -30.93 3.75
C ILE A 354 -10.36 -31.74 2.59
N LEU A 355 -11.23 -32.69 2.89
CA LEU A 355 -11.96 -33.41 1.85
C LEU A 355 -13.22 -32.61 1.49
N PRO A 356 -13.57 -32.51 0.21
CA PRO A 356 -14.85 -31.92 -0.20
C PRO A 356 -16.01 -32.80 0.32
N GLU A 357 -17.11 -32.14 0.75
CA GLU A 357 -18.37 -32.77 1.16
C GLU A 357 -19.06 -33.49 0.01
#